data_bddbc9fff3805052135f6c302225ca3e
#
_entry.id   bddbc9fff3805052135f6c302225ca3e
#
_cell.length_a   1.000
_cell.length_b   1.000
_cell.length_c   1.000
_cell.angle_alpha   90.00
_cell.angle_beta   90.00
_cell.angle_gamma   90.00
#
_symmetry.space_group_name_H-M   'P 1'
#
loop_
_entity.id
_entity.type
_entity.pdbx_description
1 polymer ?
#
loop_
_entity_poly.entity_id
_entity_poly.type
_entity_poly.pdbx_seq_one_letter_code
_entity_poly.pdbx_strand_id
1 'polypeptide(L)'
;IHRDIKPDNVMISDDGQVKLIDFNASRIYKKDENKDTRILGTTGYAAPEQYGLNQTDPRTDIYALGVLINIMLTGEHPSKVMCKGKFRKIVKKAVNINPDDRYQSCQELMEAL
;
A
#
# COMPACT_ATOMS: atom_id res chain seq x y z
N ILE A 1 7.80 -6.98 -3.12
CA ILE A 1 6.45 -6.36 -3.16
C ILE A 1 5.46 -7.34 -2.56
N HIS A 2 4.72 -6.93 -1.55
CA HIS A 2 3.73 -7.78 -0.87
C HIS A 2 2.44 -7.90 -1.70
N ARG A 3 1.93 -6.81 -2.19
CA ARG A 3 0.73 -6.66 -3.04
C ARG A 3 -0.62 -6.93 -2.37
N ASP A 4 -0.66 -7.22 -1.08
CA ASP A 4 -1.92 -7.42 -0.35
C ASP A 4 -1.82 -6.91 1.09
N ILE A 5 -1.28 -5.71 1.26
CA ILE A 5 -1.19 -5.06 2.57
C ILE A 5 -2.58 -4.56 2.96
N LYS A 6 -3.09 -5.08 4.08
CA LYS A 6 -4.39 -4.73 4.66
C LYS A 6 -4.39 -5.14 6.14
N PRO A 7 -5.35 -4.68 6.95
CA PRO A 7 -5.40 -5.02 8.37
C PRO A 7 -5.35 -6.51 8.66
N ASP A 8 -6.02 -7.34 7.85
CA ASP A 8 -6.07 -8.79 8.04
C ASP A 8 -4.70 -9.46 7.88
N ASN A 9 -3.75 -8.80 7.19
CA ASN A 9 -2.42 -9.32 6.92
C ASN A 9 -1.34 -8.68 7.80
N VAL A 10 -1.76 -7.95 8.83
CA VAL A 10 -0.85 -7.33 9.80
C VAL A 10 -1.14 -7.92 11.17
N MET A 11 -0.14 -8.51 11.79
CA MET A 11 -0.23 -9.04 13.15
C MET A 11 0.67 -8.25 14.09
N ILE A 12 0.17 -8.03 15.30
CA ILE A 12 0.94 -7.40 16.36
C ILE A 12 1.08 -8.42 17.49
N SER A 13 2.33 -8.77 17.83
CA SER A 13 2.60 -9.71 18.93
C SER A 13 2.41 -9.03 20.29
N ASP A 14 2.36 -9.84 21.36
CA ASP A 14 2.17 -9.34 22.74
C ASP A 14 3.30 -8.38 23.17
N ASP A 15 4.49 -8.52 22.61
CA ASP A 15 5.63 -7.63 22.87
C ASP A 15 5.68 -6.40 21.94
N GLY A 16 4.61 -6.19 21.15
CA GLY A 16 4.49 -5.02 20.27
C GLY A 16 5.18 -5.15 18.92
N GLN A 17 5.66 -6.32 18.53
CA GLN A 17 6.24 -6.51 17.20
C GLN A 17 5.17 -6.61 16.13
N VAL A 18 5.38 -5.88 15.03
CA VAL A 18 4.49 -5.88 13.86
C VAL A 18 5.03 -6.82 12.81
N LYS A 19 4.17 -7.72 12.30
CA LYS A 19 4.54 -8.68 11.26
C LYS A 19 3.52 -8.66 10.14
N LEU A 20 4.02 -8.70 8.90
CA LEU A 20 3.19 -8.95 7.72
C LEU A 20 3.06 -10.46 7.53
N ILE A 21 1.86 -10.88 7.15
CA ILE A 21 1.56 -12.29 6.85
C ILE A 21 0.92 -12.38 5.46
N ASP A 22 0.73 -13.62 4.98
CA ASP A 22 0.09 -13.93 3.70
C ASP A 22 0.82 -13.32 2.50
N PHE A 23 1.91 -13.97 2.11
CA PHE A 23 2.72 -13.58 0.96
C PHE A 23 2.28 -14.22 -0.37
N ASN A 24 1.07 -14.75 -0.45
CA ASN A 24 0.59 -15.46 -1.64
C ASN A 24 0.51 -14.56 -2.89
N ALA A 25 0.30 -13.25 -2.71
CA ALA A 25 0.30 -12.28 -3.79
C ALA A 25 1.67 -11.67 -4.06
N SER A 26 2.67 -12.00 -3.27
CA SER A 26 4.00 -11.38 -3.32
C SER A 26 4.76 -11.76 -4.58
N ARG A 27 5.60 -10.85 -5.04
CA ARG A 27 6.55 -11.13 -6.13
C ARG A 27 7.84 -10.35 -5.94
N ILE A 28 8.90 -10.85 -6.56
CA ILE A 28 10.15 -10.12 -6.66
C ILE A 28 10.03 -9.11 -7.80
N TYR A 29 10.35 -7.85 -7.54
CA TYR A 29 10.37 -6.81 -8.56
C TYR A 29 11.49 -7.07 -9.57
N LYS A 30 11.15 -7.06 -10.86
CA LYS A 30 12.11 -7.20 -11.97
C LYS A 30 12.00 -5.98 -12.88
N LYS A 31 13.06 -5.18 -12.90
CA LYS A 31 13.12 -3.91 -13.63
C LYS A 31 12.79 -4.02 -15.12
N ASP A 32 13.14 -5.16 -15.74
CA ASP A 32 13.02 -5.36 -17.18
C ASP A 32 11.66 -5.95 -17.59
N GLU A 33 10.80 -6.29 -16.64
CA GLU A 33 9.47 -6.79 -16.92
C GLU A 33 8.45 -5.65 -16.83
N ASN A 34 7.55 -5.60 -17.81
CA ASN A 34 6.53 -4.55 -17.89
C ASN A 34 5.15 -5.00 -17.42
N LYS A 35 4.94 -6.30 -17.21
CA LYS A 35 3.63 -6.87 -16.90
C LYS A 35 3.71 -7.93 -15.83
N ASP A 36 2.70 -7.96 -14.98
CA ASP A 36 2.42 -9.09 -14.11
C ASP A 36 1.65 -10.15 -14.89
N THR A 37 1.80 -11.42 -14.50
CA THR A 37 1.17 -12.54 -15.20
C THR A 37 -0.31 -12.70 -14.85
N ARG A 38 -0.76 -12.09 -13.76
CA ARG A 38 -2.16 -12.12 -13.29
C ARG A 38 -2.48 -10.95 -12.40
N ILE A 39 -3.76 -10.64 -12.29
CA ILE A 39 -4.27 -9.60 -11.41
C ILE A 39 -4.39 -10.18 -10.00
N LEU A 40 -3.77 -9.52 -9.00
CA LEU A 40 -3.79 -9.90 -7.60
C LEU A 40 -4.08 -8.69 -6.72
N GLY A 41 -4.53 -8.95 -5.50
CA GLY A 41 -4.79 -7.94 -4.50
C GLY A 41 -6.24 -7.97 -4.01
N THR A 42 -6.53 -7.17 -3.00
CA THR A 42 -7.86 -7.07 -2.38
C THR A 42 -8.51 -5.76 -2.78
N THR A 43 -9.76 -5.82 -3.25
CA THR A 43 -10.54 -4.63 -3.61
C THR A 43 -10.58 -3.64 -2.45
N GLY A 44 -10.32 -2.37 -2.76
CA GLY A 44 -10.27 -1.28 -1.79
C GLY A 44 -8.87 -1.01 -1.23
N TYR A 45 -7.99 -1.99 -1.18
CA TYR A 45 -6.60 -1.84 -0.72
C TYR A 45 -5.60 -1.90 -1.87
N ALA A 46 -5.95 -2.61 -2.92
CA ALA A 46 -5.05 -2.80 -4.07
C ALA A 46 -4.88 -1.49 -4.84
N ALA A 47 -3.64 -1.19 -5.19
CA ALA A 47 -3.33 -0.02 -6.02
C ALA A 47 -3.93 -0.18 -7.42
N PRO A 48 -4.24 0.95 -8.11
CA PRO A 48 -4.86 0.90 -9.44
C PRO A 48 -4.11 0.04 -10.46
N GLU A 49 -2.78 0.05 -10.44
CA GLU A 49 -1.96 -0.75 -11.34
C GLU A 49 -2.12 -2.27 -11.14
N GLN A 50 -2.61 -2.71 -9.97
CA GLN A 50 -2.87 -4.14 -9.71
C GLN A 50 -4.09 -4.67 -10.46
N TYR A 51 -4.99 -3.79 -10.91
CA TYR A 51 -6.15 -4.18 -11.70
C TYR A 51 -5.85 -4.36 -13.18
N GLY A 52 -4.70 -3.87 -13.65
CA GLY A 52 -4.20 -4.14 -14.97
C GLY A 52 -3.07 -5.18 -14.91
N LEU A 53 -2.53 -5.55 -16.07
CA LEU A 53 -1.39 -6.47 -16.14
C LEU A 53 -0.05 -5.74 -16.26
N ASN A 54 -0.02 -4.44 -15.93
CA ASN A 54 1.23 -3.70 -15.82
C ASN A 54 2.00 -4.17 -14.60
N GLN A 55 3.34 -4.16 -14.71
CA GLN A 55 4.16 -4.58 -13.60
C GLN A 55 3.92 -3.69 -12.37
N THR A 56 3.65 -4.33 -11.23
CA THR A 56 3.68 -3.67 -9.93
C THR A 56 5.12 -3.44 -9.47
N ASP A 57 5.34 -2.45 -8.63
CA ASP A 57 6.64 -2.14 -8.05
C ASP A 57 6.47 -1.78 -6.54
N PRO A 58 7.55 -1.44 -5.82
CA PRO A 58 7.42 -1.11 -4.39
C PRO A 58 6.40 -0.01 -4.07
N ARG A 59 6.11 0.89 -5.01
CA ARG A 59 5.11 1.96 -4.82
C ARG A 59 3.68 1.44 -4.79
N THR A 60 3.46 0.21 -5.23
CA THR A 60 2.18 -0.51 -5.11
C THR A 60 1.84 -0.75 -3.64
N ASP A 61 2.81 -1.19 -2.85
CA ASP A 61 2.63 -1.37 -1.41
C ASP A 61 2.44 -0.03 -0.68
N ILE A 62 3.05 1.03 -1.17
CA ILE A 62 2.89 2.39 -0.62
C ILE A 62 1.44 2.85 -0.70
N TYR A 63 0.77 2.58 -1.81
CA TYR A 63 -0.66 2.87 -1.93
C TYR A 63 -1.47 2.15 -0.83
N ALA A 64 -1.26 0.85 -0.69
CA ALA A 64 -1.96 0.05 0.32
C ALA A 64 -1.65 0.52 1.75
N LEU A 65 -0.40 0.92 2.02
CA LEU A 65 -0.01 1.51 3.30
C LEU A 65 -0.75 2.82 3.58
N GLY A 66 -0.92 3.66 2.55
CA GLY A 66 -1.70 4.89 2.69
C GLY A 66 -3.16 4.62 3.07
N VAL A 67 -3.78 3.64 2.42
CA VAL A 67 -5.14 3.21 2.77
C VAL A 67 -5.19 2.68 4.20
N LEU A 68 -4.23 1.83 4.58
CA LEU A 68 -4.15 1.27 5.94
C LEU A 68 -4.01 2.35 7.00
N ILE A 69 -3.11 3.31 6.79
CA ILE A 69 -2.92 4.43 7.73
C ILE A 69 -4.24 5.19 7.94
N ASN A 70 -4.95 5.49 6.85
CA ASN A 70 -6.22 6.20 6.95
C ASN A 70 -7.28 5.40 7.73
N ILE A 71 -7.37 4.10 7.47
CA ILE A 71 -8.32 3.24 8.19
C ILE A 71 -7.97 3.16 9.68
N MET A 72 -6.69 3.09 10.03
CA MET A 72 -6.27 3.09 11.43
C MET A 72 -6.65 4.38 12.14
N LEU A 73 -6.68 5.52 11.44
CA LEU A 73 -6.98 6.82 12.02
C LEU A 73 -8.46 7.17 12.01
N THR A 74 -9.23 6.71 11.03
CA THR A 74 -10.63 7.12 10.82
C THR A 74 -11.63 5.97 10.89
N GLY A 75 -11.17 4.73 10.75
CA GLY A 75 -12.04 3.56 10.62
C GLY A 75 -12.65 3.40 9.22
N GLU A 76 -12.32 4.29 8.28
CA GLU A 76 -12.93 4.32 6.94
C GLU A 76 -11.88 4.40 5.83
N HIS A 77 -12.29 3.96 4.64
CA HIS A 77 -11.48 4.12 3.43
C HIS A 77 -11.29 5.61 3.10
N PRO A 78 -10.12 6.02 2.55
CA PRO A 78 -9.87 7.44 2.22
C PRO A 78 -10.88 8.06 1.26
N SER A 79 -11.55 7.26 0.43
CA SER A 79 -12.58 7.75 -0.49
C SER A 79 -13.85 8.18 0.24
N LYS A 80 -14.09 7.67 1.45
CA LYS A 80 -15.25 8.03 2.28
C LYS A 80 -14.92 9.10 3.30
N VAL A 81 -13.86 8.89 4.07
CA VAL A 81 -13.41 9.83 5.11
C VAL A 81 -11.89 9.93 5.01
N MET A 82 -11.38 11.12 4.75
CA MET A 82 -9.94 11.39 4.75
C MET A 82 -9.52 11.87 6.12
N CYS A 83 -8.44 11.31 6.67
CA CYS A 83 -7.87 11.73 7.94
C CYS A 83 -7.44 13.20 7.90
N LYS A 84 -7.34 13.82 9.06
CA LYS A 84 -7.02 15.24 9.22
C LYS A 84 -5.61 15.42 9.79
N GLY A 85 -5.14 16.67 9.79
CA GLY A 85 -3.85 17.02 10.37
C GLY A 85 -2.67 16.61 9.48
N LYS A 86 -1.53 16.34 10.09
CA LYS A 86 -0.29 16.05 9.34
C LYS A 86 -0.38 14.77 8.49
N PHE A 87 -1.14 13.80 8.93
CA PHE A 87 -1.29 12.55 8.19
C PHE A 87 -2.11 12.68 6.91
N ARG A 88 -2.94 13.72 6.81
CA ARG A 88 -3.73 13.97 5.59
C ARG A 88 -2.85 14.10 4.34
N LYS A 89 -1.78 14.88 4.42
CA LYS A 89 -0.86 15.07 3.30
C LYS A 89 -0.14 13.77 2.95
N ILE A 90 0.24 13.01 3.98
CA ILE A 90 0.95 11.74 3.81
C ILE A 90 0.05 10.73 3.11
N VAL A 91 -1.18 10.57 3.57
CA VAL A 91 -2.15 9.64 2.96
C VAL A 91 -2.48 10.07 1.54
N LYS A 92 -2.76 11.34 1.30
CA LYS A 92 -3.06 11.85 -0.04
C LYS A 92 -1.96 11.55 -1.05
N LYS A 93 -0.71 11.73 -0.66
CA LYS A 93 0.42 11.40 -1.52
C LYS A 93 0.53 9.90 -1.75
N ALA A 94 0.43 9.11 -0.68
CA ALA A 94 0.57 7.66 -0.76
C ALA A 94 -0.49 7.01 -1.68
N VAL A 95 -1.72 7.50 -1.64
CA VAL A 95 -2.83 6.92 -2.43
C VAL A 95 -3.04 7.57 -3.79
N ASN A 96 -2.07 8.30 -4.29
CA ASN A 96 -2.16 8.89 -5.62
C ASN A 96 -2.35 7.80 -6.68
N ILE A 97 -3.19 8.08 -7.67
CA ILE A 97 -3.44 7.14 -8.77
C ILE A 97 -2.16 6.89 -9.56
N ASN A 98 -1.39 7.94 -9.83
CA ASN A 98 -0.11 7.82 -10.52
C ASN A 98 0.99 7.42 -9.53
N PRO A 99 1.63 6.25 -9.71
CA PRO A 99 2.74 5.83 -8.85
C PRO A 99 3.89 6.84 -8.78
N ASP A 100 4.14 7.60 -9.85
CA ASP A 100 5.21 8.59 -9.89
C ASP A 100 4.98 9.75 -8.92
N ASP A 101 3.72 9.99 -8.54
CA ASP A 101 3.34 11.05 -7.59
C ASP A 101 3.26 10.57 -6.14
N ARG A 102 3.52 9.29 -5.90
CA ARG A 102 3.59 8.71 -4.55
C ARG A 102 4.98 8.86 -3.95
N TYR A 103 5.12 8.46 -2.69
CA TYR A 103 6.45 8.18 -2.14
C TYR A 103 7.10 7.08 -2.98
N GLN A 104 8.39 7.24 -3.28
CA GLN A 104 9.09 6.35 -4.20
C GLN A 104 9.68 5.11 -3.51
N SER A 105 9.67 5.08 -2.19
CA SER A 105 10.13 3.94 -1.40
C SER A 105 9.47 3.94 -0.02
N CYS A 106 9.48 2.80 0.64
CA CYS A 106 9.03 2.73 2.04
C CYS A 106 9.89 3.59 2.96
N GLN A 107 11.19 3.71 2.66
CA GLN A 107 12.08 4.59 3.41
C GLN A 107 11.62 6.04 3.33
N GLU A 108 11.27 6.51 2.14
CA GLU A 108 10.78 7.88 1.94
C GLU A 108 9.47 8.12 2.70
N LEU A 109 8.55 7.15 2.68
CA LEU A 109 7.31 7.23 3.45
C LEU A 109 7.60 7.28 4.96
N MET A 110 8.49 6.44 5.45
CA MET A 110 8.87 6.42 6.87
C MET A 110 9.44 7.76 7.32
N GLU A 111 10.26 8.40 6.52
CA GLU A 111 10.84 9.70 6.82
C GLU A 111 9.79 10.81 6.89
N ALA A 112 8.65 10.66 6.21
CA ALA A 112 7.55 11.62 6.24
C ALA A 112 6.64 11.46 7.46
N LEU A 113 6.66 10.31 8.12
CA LEU A 113 5.81 10.01 9.29
C LEU A 113 6.30 10.69 10.62
#